data_f9c32cf19981175215f95b38375196eb
#
_entry.id   f9c32cf19981175215f95b38375196eb
#
_cell.length_a   1.000
_cell.length_b   1.000
_cell.length_c   1.000
_cell.angle_alpha   90.00
_cell.angle_beta   90.00
_cell.angle_gamma   90.00
#
_symmetry.space_group_name_H-M   'P 1'
#
loop_
_entity.id
_entity.type
_entity.pdbx_description
1 polymer ?
#
loop_
_entity_poly.entity_id
_entity_poly.type
_entity_poly.pdbx_seq_one_letter_code
_entity_poly.pdbx_strand_id
1 'polypeptide(L)'
;MKPTIVIGAGFGGLALAIRLQAAGVQTTLLESRDKPGGRAYVYQDQGFTFDAGPTVITDPSAIEELFTLAGKRLDDYVELMPVTPFYRLCWEDGEVFDYANDQAALEQQIARLNPDDVAGY
;
A
#
# COMPACT_ATOMS: atom_id res chain seq x y z
N MET A 1 -16.38 5.95 -27.06
CA MET A 1 -15.88 6.88 -25.99
C MET A 1 -14.63 7.56 -26.52
N LYS A 2 -14.32 8.78 -26.04
CA LYS A 2 -13.08 9.46 -26.44
C LYS A 2 -11.89 8.78 -25.77
N PRO A 3 -10.73 8.65 -26.43
CA PRO A 3 -9.52 8.15 -25.81
C PRO A 3 -9.08 9.06 -24.68
N THR A 4 -8.55 8.46 -23.60
CA THR A 4 -8.11 9.17 -22.40
C THR A 4 -6.61 9.02 -22.22
N ILE A 5 -5.93 10.07 -21.83
CA ILE A 5 -4.53 10.05 -21.47
C ILE A 5 -4.41 10.24 -19.95
N VAL A 6 -3.70 9.33 -19.30
CA VAL A 6 -3.32 9.42 -17.88
C VAL A 6 -1.84 9.79 -17.82
N ILE A 7 -1.49 10.82 -17.07
CA ILE A 7 -0.13 11.31 -16.92
C ILE A 7 0.42 10.92 -15.56
N GLY A 8 1.50 10.16 -15.55
CA GLY A 8 2.16 9.62 -14.36
C GLY A 8 1.75 8.19 -14.03
N ALA A 9 2.71 7.27 -13.98
CA ALA A 9 2.54 5.86 -13.65
C ALA A 9 2.91 5.54 -12.20
N GLY A 10 2.58 6.42 -11.25
CA GLY A 10 2.50 6.08 -9.83
C GLY A 10 1.25 5.24 -9.54
N PHE A 11 1.06 4.78 -8.29
CA PHE A 11 -0.08 3.92 -7.93
C PHE A 11 -1.43 4.53 -8.34
N GLY A 12 -1.66 5.84 -8.11
CA GLY A 12 -2.91 6.49 -8.51
C GLY A 12 -3.15 6.49 -10.01
N GLY A 13 -2.10 6.79 -10.82
CA GLY A 13 -2.21 6.78 -12.28
C GLY A 13 -2.41 5.36 -12.84
N LEU A 14 -1.72 4.36 -12.29
CA LEU A 14 -1.89 2.97 -12.65
C LEU A 14 -3.31 2.49 -12.29
N ALA A 15 -3.79 2.77 -11.09
CA ALA A 15 -5.14 2.40 -10.65
C ALA A 15 -6.21 3.03 -11.53
N LEU A 16 -6.08 4.32 -11.87
CA LEU A 16 -6.99 5.00 -12.77
C LEU A 16 -6.98 4.37 -14.18
N ALA A 17 -5.80 4.11 -14.73
CA ALA A 17 -5.66 3.51 -16.05
C ALA A 17 -6.29 2.11 -16.13
N ILE A 18 -6.11 1.28 -15.10
CA ILE A 18 -6.72 -0.05 -14.99
C ILE A 18 -8.26 0.07 -14.95
N ARG A 19 -8.80 0.95 -14.09
CA ARG A 19 -10.25 1.16 -13.96
C ARG A 19 -10.87 1.66 -15.26
N LEU A 20 -10.25 2.61 -15.93
CA LEU A 20 -10.72 3.12 -17.23
C LEU A 20 -10.70 2.02 -18.29
N GLN A 21 -9.61 1.25 -18.36
CA GLN A 21 -9.49 0.16 -19.33
C GLN A 21 -10.53 -0.95 -19.05
N ALA A 22 -10.75 -1.31 -17.78
CA ALA A 22 -11.77 -2.27 -17.38
C ALA A 22 -13.20 -1.78 -17.74
N ALA A 23 -13.43 -0.47 -17.70
CA ALA A 23 -14.67 0.16 -18.16
C ALA A 23 -14.77 0.32 -19.69
N GLY A 24 -13.82 -0.22 -20.46
CA GLY A 24 -13.83 -0.17 -21.93
C GLY A 24 -13.37 1.17 -22.51
N VAL A 25 -12.74 2.04 -21.72
CA VAL A 25 -12.18 3.31 -22.20
C VAL A 25 -10.77 3.08 -22.71
N GLN A 26 -10.54 3.38 -23.98
CA GLN A 26 -9.19 3.36 -24.55
C GLN A 26 -8.30 4.35 -23.78
N THR A 27 -7.25 3.84 -23.11
CA THR A 27 -6.41 4.62 -22.19
C THR A 27 -4.95 4.51 -22.58
N THR A 28 -4.28 5.65 -22.63
CA THR A 28 -2.82 5.75 -22.79
C THR A 28 -2.24 6.29 -21.48
N LEU A 29 -1.29 5.56 -20.89
CA LEU A 29 -0.56 5.97 -19.70
C LEU A 29 0.82 6.50 -20.10
N LEU A 30 1.15 7.72 -19.70
CA LEU A 30 2.44 8.35 -19.94
C LEU A 30 3.22 8.46 -18.63
N GLU A 31 4.49 8.04 -18.65
CA GLU A 31 5.42 8.15 -17.52
C GLU A 31 6.70 8.89 -17.98
N SER A 32 7.20 9.79 -17.14
CA SER A 32 8.40 10.56 -17.43
C SER A 32 9.70 9.84 -17.05
N ARG A 33 9.62 8.86 -16.16
CA ARG A 33 10.76 8.03 -15.73
C ARG A 33 10.91 6.81 -16.65
N ASP A 34 11.99 6.07 -16.44
CA ASP A 34 12.33 4.86 -17.18
C ASP A 34 11.42 3.65 -16.83
N LYS A 35 10.71 3.71 -15.68
CA LYS A 35 9.79 2.66 -15.21
C LYS A 35 8.66 3.24 -14.36
N PRO A 36 7.50 2.52 -14.26
CA PRO A 36 6.40 2.91 -13.37
C PRO A 36 6.79 2.74 -11.89
N GLY A 37 5.93 3.25 -11.00
CA GLY A 37 6.06 3.13 -9.55
C GLY A 37 5.90 4.45 -8.80
N GLY A 38 6.29 5.57 -9.42
CA GLY A 38 6.19 6.88 -8.78
C GLY A 38 6.98 6.96 -7.48
N ARG A 39 6.31 7.15 -6.34
CA ARG A 39 6.94 7.19 -5.01
C ARG A 39 7.27 5.80 -4.44
N ALA A 40 6.76 4.73 -5.02
CA ALA A 40 7.14 3.35 -4.72
C ALA A 40 8.22 2.85 -5.70
N TYR A 41 9.15 3.72 -6.04
CA TYR A 41 10.26 3.42 -6.94
C TYR A 41 11.34 2.63 -6.23
N VAL A 42 12.03 1.77 -6.97
CA VAL A 42 13.15 0.98 -6.47
C VAL A 42 14.42 1.39 -7.19
N TYR A 43 15.45 1.73 -6.43
CA TYR A 43 16.78 2.00 -6.97
C TYR A 43 17.65 0.74 -6.87
N GLN A 44 18.46 0.51 -7.89
CA GLN A 44 19.45 -0.56 -7.90
C GLN A 44 20.81 0.07 -8.21
N ASP A 45 21.79 -0.19 -7.35
CA ASP A 45 23.16 0.27 -7.52
C ASP A 45 24.15 -0.77 -6.97
N GLN A 46 25.17 -1.10 -7.75
CA GLN A 46 26.25 -2.02 -7.41
C GLN A 46 25.79 -3.37 -6.80
N GLY A 47 24.65 -3.90 -7.28
CA GLY A 47 24.06 -5.16 -6.79
C GLY A 47 23.18 -5.01 -5.54
N PHE A 48 23.02 -3.81 -5.00
CA PHE A 48 22.10 -3.51 -3.92
C PHE A 48 20.75 -3.00 -4.45
N THR A 49 19.69 -3.28 -3.69
CA THR A 49 18.33 -2.81 -3.98
C THR A 49 17.85 -1.92 -2.85
N PHE A 50 17.37 -0.73 -3.18
CA PHE A 50 16.89 0.27 -2.22
C PHE A 50 15.45 0.64 -2.54
N ASP A 51 14.54 0.35 -1.62
CA ASP A 51 13.17 0.83 -1.70
C ASP A 51 13.11 2.33 -1.39
N ALA A 52 12.48 3.10 -2.29
CA ALA A 52 12.39 4.54 -2.15
C ALA A 52 11.04 5.01 -1.58
N GLY A 53 10.20 4.10 -1.16
CA GLY A 53 8.83 4.40 -0.75
C GLY A 53 8.30 3.47 0.33
N PRO A 54 6.98 3.39 0.45
CA PRO A 54 6.33 2.53 1.43
C PRO A 54 6.73 1.06 1.24
N THR A 55 7.13 0.42 2.32
CA THR A 55 7.47 -1.02 2.36
C THR A 55 6.34 -1.85 2.97
N VAL A 56 5.39 -1.20 3.65
CA VAL A 56 4.23 -1.85 4.26
C VAL A 56 2.97 -1.47 3.49
N ILE A 57 2.22 -2.49 3.06
CA ILE A 57 0.91 -2.35 2.42
C ILE A 57 -0.14 -2.48 3.51
N THR A 58 -0.82 -1.37 3.82
CA THR A 58 -1.82 -1.31 4.89
C THR A 58 -3.22 -1.71 4.43
N ASP A 59 -3.50 -1.66 3.12
CA ASP A 59 -4.76 -2.08 2.53
C ASP A 59 -4.50 -2.95 1.27
N PRO A 60 -4.27 -4.26 1.45
CA PRO A 60 -4.14 -5.21 0.35
C PRO A 60 -5.37 -5.28 -0.55
N SER A 61 -6.58 -5.06 0.01
CA SER A 61 -7.84 -5.21 -0.72
C SER A 61 -7.98 -4.20 -1.85
N ALA A 62 -7.44 -2.99 -1.67
CA ALA A 62 -7.42 -1.96 -2.72
C ALA A 62 -6.56 -2.37 -3.93
N ILE A 63 -5.51 -3.16 -3.71
CA ILE A 63 -4.68 -3.71 -4.78
C ILE A 63 -5.38 -4.90 -5.43
N GLU A 64 -5.93 -5.82 -4.63
CA GLU A 64 -6.65 -7.00 -5.11
C GLU A 64 -7.81 -6.63 -6.02
N GLU A 65 -8.56 -5.58 -5.69
CA GLU A 65 -9.63 -5.05 -6.53
C GLU A 65 -9.15 -4.72 -7.95
N LEU A 66 -7.98 -4.10 -8.09
CA LEU A 66 -7.43 -3.74 -9.41
C LEU A 66 -7.09 -4.97 -10.25
N PHE A 67 -6.55 -6.03 -9.64
CA PHE A 67 -6.29 -7.29 -10.31
C PHE A 67 -7.59 -7.95 -10.73
N THR A 68 -8.59 -7.98 -9.85
CA THR A 68 -9.93 -8.51 -10.12
C THR A 68 -10.59 -7.79 -11.29
N LEU A 69 -10.55 -6.47 -11.34
CA LEU A 69 -11.04 -5.66 -12.46
C LEU A 69 -10.35 -5.99 -13.79
N ALA A 70 -9.07 -6.36 -13.74
CA ALA A 70 -8.30 -6.80 -14.90
C ALA A 70 -8.51 -8.30 -15.26
N GLY A 71 -9.40 -9.01 -14.54
CA GLY A 71 -9.63 -10.45 -14.72
C GLY A 71 -8.46 -11.31 -14.26
N LYS A 72 -7.69 -10.84 -13.25
CA LYS A 72 -6.51 -11.49 -12.70
C LYS A 72 -6.68 -11.74 -11.21
N ARG A 73 -5.82 -12.58 -10.65
CA ARG A 73 -5.68 -12.78 -9.20
C ARG A 73 -4.38 -12.15 -8.74
N LEU A 74 -4.41 -11.43 -7.63
CA LEU A 74 -3.20 -10.82 -7.06
C LEU A 74 -2.14 -11.87 -6.74
N ASP A 75 -2.54 -12.99 -6.14
CA ASP A 75 -1.65 -14.07 -5.69
C ASP A 75 -0.83 -14.72 -6.82
N ASP A 76 -1.28 -14.59 -8.08
CA ASP A 76 -0.53 -15.10 -9.24
C ASP A 76 0.70 -14.23 -9.58
N TYR A 77 0.80 -13.02 -8.99
CA TYR A 77 1.82 -12.02 -9.32
C TYR A 77 2.61 -11.54 -8.11
N VAL A 78 2.00 -11.52 -6.93
CA VAL A 78 2.57 -10.93 -5.70
C VAL A 78 2.25 -11.83 -4.52
N GLU A 79 3.27 -12.18 -3.75
CA GLU A 79 3.12 -12.80 -2.44
C GLU A 79 3.16 -11.71 -1.36
N LEU A 80 2.06 -11.53 -0.62
CA LEU A 80 2.00 -10.61 0.49
C LEU A 80 2.30 -11.36 1.79
N MET A 81 3.32 -10.91 2.52
CA MET A 81 3.73 -11.48 3.80
C MET A 81 3.23 -10.60 4.95
N PRO A 82 2.55 -11.16 5.97
CA PRO A 82 2.16 -10.38 7.14
C PRO A 82 3.39 -9.91 7.92
N VAL A 83 3.37 -8.66 8.35
CA VAL A 83 4.40 -8.07 9.23
C VAL A 83 3.77 -7.79 10.59
N THR A 84 4.38 -8.34 11.67
CA THR A 84 3.86 -8.16 13.02
C THR A 84 4.99 -7.99 14.03
N PRO A 85 5.04 -6.88 14.79
CA PRO A 85 4.29 -5.66 14.56
C PRO A 85 4.78 -4.97 13.29
N PHE A 86 3.91 -4.29 12.58
CA PHE A 86 4.35 -3.50 11.42
C PHE A 86 4.74 -2.07 11.80
N TYR A 87 4.48 -1.67 13.06
CA TYR A 87 4.85 -0.39 13.61
C TYR A 87 5.11 -0.50 15.10
N ARG A 88 6.19 0.11 15.59
CA ARG A 88 6.49 0.21 17.03
C ARG A 88 6.77 1.65 17.40
N LEU A 89 6.00 2.17 18.34
CA LEU A 89 6.26 3.45 19.00
C LEU A 89 7.02 3.19 20.29
N CYS A 90 8.04 3.97 20.54
CA CYS A 90 8.83 3.90 21.77
C CYS A 90 8.93 5.30 22.35
N TRP A 91 8.68 5.42 23.65
CA TRP A 91 8.81 6.66 24.41
C TRP A 91 10.06 6.65 25.28
N GLU A 92 10.50 7.83 25.71
CA GLU A 92 11.72 8.01 26.51
C GLU A 92 11.63 7.37 27.89
N ASP A 93 10.43 7.21 28.45
CA ASP A 93 10.15 6.55 29.73
C ASP A 93 10.17 5.02 29.64
N GLY A 94 10.40 4.46 28.44
CA GLY A 94 10.47 3.05 28.19
C GLY A 94 9.12 2.42 27.81
N GLU A 95 8.02 3.19 27.74
CA GLU A 95 6.76 2.69 27.21
C GLU A 95 6.88 2.33 25.73
N VAL A 96 6.18 1.26 25.34
CA VAL A 96 6.17 0.72 23.97
C VAL A 96 4.76 0.43 23.56
N PHE A 97 4.41 0.80 22.32
CA PHE A 97 3.15 0.44 21.67
C PHE A 97 3.43 -0.26 20.36
N ASP A 98 2.98 -1.50 20.23
CA ASP A 98 3.10 -2.31 19.01
C ASP A 98 1.82 -2.25 18.20
N TYR A 99 1.89 -1.68 17.01
CA TYR A 99 0.77 -1.63 16.09
C TYR A 99 0.79 -2.86 15.18
N ALA A 100 -0.26 -3.66 15.29
CA ALA A 100 -0.43 -4.91 14.53
C ALA A 100 -1.89 -5.07 14.07
N ASN A 101 -2.16 -6.04 13.19
CA ASN A 101 -3.52 -6.35 12.71
C ASN A 101 -4.32 -7.23 13.72
N ASP A 102 -4.19 -6.93 15.00
CA ASP A 102 -4.94 -7.59 16.07
C ASP A 102 -5.67 -6.53 16.90
N GLN A 103 -6.95 -6.31 16.60
CA GLN A 103 -7.78 -5.31 17.26
C GLN A 103 -7.82 -5.52 18.78
N ALA A 104 -7.97 -6.75 19.25
CA ALA A 104 -8.04 -7.04 20.67
C ALA A 104 -6.71 -6.73 21.39
N ALA A 105 -5.59 -7.05 20.76
CA ALA A 105 -4.27 -6.70 21.29
C ALA A 105 -4.03 -5.19 21.32
N LEU A 106 -4.50 -4.47 20.31
CA LEU A 106 -4.42 -2.99 20.28
C LEU A 106 -5.28 -2.36 21.39
N GLU A 107 -6.51 -2.78 21.54
CA GLU A 107 -7.40 -2.31 22.63
C GLU A 107 -6.80 -2.55 24.02
N GLN A 108 -6.16 -3.71 24.23
CA GLN A 108 -5.47 -4.00 25.49
C GLN A 108 -4.28 -3.05 25.73
N GLN A 109 -3.51 -2.72 24.70
CA GLN A 109 -2.41 -1.77 24.82
C GLN A 109 -2.92 -0.35 25.09
N ILE A 110 -4.01 0.07 24.42
CA ILE A 110 -4.66 1.35 24.66
C ILE A 110 -5.20 1.42 26.09
N ALA A 111 -5.90 0.37 26.55
CA ALA A 111 -6.43 0.31 27.91
C ALA A 111 -5.34 0.39 28.99
N ARG A 112 -4.14 -0.11 28.69
CA ARG A 112 -2.98 0.00 29.60
C ARG A 112 -2.48 1.45 29.69
N LEU A 113 -2.47 2.19 28.58
CA LEU A 113 -2.05 3.59 28.53
C LEU A 113 -3.12 4.51 29.10
N ASN A 114 -4.34 4.38 28.60
CA ASN A 114 -5.52 5.11 29.09
C ASN A 114 -6.81 4.30 28.78
N PRO A 115 -7.48 3.75 29.81
CA PRO A 115 -8.70 2.98 29.61
C PRO A 115 -9.86 3.74 28.96
N ASP A 116 -9.92 5.05 29.17
CA ASP A 116 -11.00 5.90 28.64
C ASP A 116 -10.92 6.10 27.11
N ASP A 117 -9.75 5.85 26.51
CA ASP A 117 -9.54 6.00 25.07
C ASP A 117 -9.97 4.77 24.24
N VAL A 118 -10.21 3.63 24.87
CA VAL A 118 -10.60 2.40 24.16
C VAL A 118 -11.89 2.57 23.36
N ALA A 119 -12.86 3.31 23.92
CA ALA A 119 -14.15 3.53 23.26
C ALA A 119 -14.07 4.49 22.07
N GLY A 120 -13.00 5.28 21.98
CA GLY A 120 -12.75 6.23 20.89
C GLY A 120 -11.90 5.69 19.76
N TYR A 121 -11.26 4.53 19.99
CA TYR A 121 -10.40 3.86 19.02
C TYR A 121 -11.22 2.95 18.13
#